data_79d320e3d788978a2613b66bc9ed7074
#
_entry.id   79d320e3d788978a2613b66bc9ed7074
#
_cell.length_a   1.000
_cell.length_b   1.000
_cell.length_c   1.000
_cell.angle_alpha   90.00
_cell.angle_beta   90.00
_cell.angle_gamma   90.00
#
_symmetry.space_group_name_H-M   'P 1'
#
loop_
_entity.id
_entity.type
_entity.pdbx_description
1 polymer ?
#
loop_
_entity_poly.entity_id
_entity_poly.type
_entity_poly.pdbx_seq_one_letter_code
_entity_poly.pdbx_strand_id
1 'polypeptide(L)'
;MDIKQRICETVARCPVNMTEQDMFDCLSIKRRFPLLMKHTGWDRPCVSVEVITEYGKIAHEFFDAHGYLIFDEWKKYYDLGFTTVVSNILDLTRELRYLDKELTKIIGKPTYGNVYFSKGSNGNAVSFPHHDHEYDVVVKPIYGKYTWKINDELIENEHKIIYIPSKTYHSVVDVPDPKLSLTLNLML
;
A
#
# COMPACT_ATOMS: atom_id res chain seq x y z
N MET A 1 7.86 24.08 -12.70
CA MET A 1 7.87 22.64 -12.38
C MET A 1 6.43 22.23 -12.18
N ASP A 2 5.99 21.21 -12.91
CA ASP A 2 4.65 20.66 -12.80
C ASP A 2 4.42 20.05 -11.41
N ILE A 3 3.18 20.10 -10.92
CA ILE A 3 2.82 19.58 -9.59
C ILE A 3 3.14 18.09 -9.46
N LYS A 4 2.90 17.30 -10.50
CA LYS A 4 3.20 15.87 -10.55
C LYS A 4 4.68 15.59 -10.38
N GLN A 5 5.51 16.35 -11.10
CA GLN A 5 6.96 16.24 -10.96
C GLN A 5 7.43 16.57 -9.55
N ARG A 6 6.90 17.64 -8.93
CA ARG A 6 7.21 18.01 -7.53
C ARG A 6 6.84 16.90 -6.55
N ILE A 7 5.68 16.28 -6.73
CA ILE A 7 5.23 15.16 -5.91
C ILE A 7 6.21 13.99 -6.04
N CYS A 8 6.50 13.54 -7.26
CA CYS A 8 7.42 12.42 -7.50
C CYS A 8 8.81 12.67 -6.92
N GLU A 9 9.36 13.89 -7.08
CA GLU A 9 10.65 14.25 -6.50
C GLU A 9 10.62 14.26 -4.97
N THR A 10 9.53 14.73 -4.36
CA THR A 10 9.35 14.72 -2.90
C THR A 10 9.29 13.30 -2.37
N VAL A 11 8.53 12.42 -3.03
CA VAL A 11 8.43 11.00 -2.69
C VAL A 11 9.78 10.29 -2.89
N ALA A 12 10.53 10.62 -3.96
CA ALA A 12 11.85 10.05 -4.20
C ALA A 12 12.86 10.39 -3.10
N ARG A 13 12.86 11.64 -2.66
CA ARG A 13 13.81 12.14 -1.64
C ARG A 13 13.49 11.68 -0.23
N CYS A 14 12.26 11.28 0.05
CA CYS A 14 11.88 10.84 1.38
C CYS A 14 12.52 9.47 1.67
N PRO A 15 13.36 9.34 2.71
CA PRO A 15 14.04 8.10 3.05
C PRO A 15 13.10 7.16 3.81
N VAL A 16 12.11 6.62 3.13
CA VAL A 16 11.24 5.58 3.71
C VAL A 16 12.01 4.27 3.65
N ASN A 17 12.62 3.89 4.77
CA ASN A 17 13.32 2.62 4.93
C ASN A 17 12.48 1.72 5.82
N MET A 18 11.64 0.89 5.21
CA MET A 18 10.82 -0.11 5.90
C MET A 18 11.29 -1.49 5.48
N THR A 19 11.41 -2.38 6.44
CA THR A 19 11.76 -3.77 6.23
C THR A 19 10.54 -4.67 6.44
N GLU A 20 10.65 -5.92 6.03
CA GLU A 20 9.66 -6.95 6.37
C GLU A 20 9.48 -7.06 7.88
N GLN A 21 10.57 -7.01 8.65
CA GLN A 21 10.53 -7.08 10.11
C GLN A 21 9.77 -5.90 10.73
N ASP A 22 9.96 -4.68 10.20
CA ASP A 22 9.19 -3.52 10.66
C ASP A 22 7.67 -3.73 10.48
N MET A 23 7.27 -4.40 9.40
CA MET A 23 5.87 -4.74 9.16
C MET A 23 5.38 -5.82 10.11
N PHE A 24 6.18 -6.86 10.38
CA PHE A 24 5.85 -7.89 11.38
C PHE A 24 5.73 -7.29 12.77
N ASP A 25 6.64 -6.42 13.16
CA ASP A 25 6.59 -5.72 14.45
C ASP A 25 5.34 -4.84 14.55
N CYS A 26 5.00 -4.13 13.47
CA CYS A 26 3.76 -3.34 13.41
C CYS A 26 2.51 -4.20 13.61
N LEU A 27 2.44 -5.37 13.01
CA LEU A 27 1.28 -6.27 13.05
C LEU A 27 1.22 -7.10 14.33
N SER A 28 2.35 -7.40 14.96
CA SER A 28 2.41 -8.16 16.22
C SER A 28 2.01 -7.33 17.45
N ILE A 29 2.05 -6.01 17.38
CA ILE A 29 1.60 -5.13 18.45
C ILE A 29 0.09 -5.32 18.67
N LYS A 30 -0.31 -5.60 19.91
CA LYS A 30 -1.72 -5.75 20.26
C LYS A 30 -2.46 -4.43 20.11
N ARG A 31 -3.04 -4.21 18.94
CA ARG A 31 -3.93 -3.07 18.66
C ARG A 31 -5.16 -3.53 17.87
N ARG A 32 -6.22 -2.75 17.99
CA ARG A 32 -7.38 -2.94 17.13
C ARG A 32 -7.08 -2.37 15.74
N PHE A 33 -7.37 -3.18 14.73
CA PHE A 33 -7.36 -2.75 13.35
C PHE A 33 -8.83 -2.76 12.86
N PRO A 34 -9.52 -1.63 12.90
CA PRO A 34 -10.87 -1.59 12.36
C PRO A 34 -10.81 -1.98 10.89
N LEU A 35 -11.80 -2.74 10.45
CA LEU A 35 -12.02 -2.98 9.03
C LEU A 35 -12.17 -1.63 8.32
N LEU A 36 -11.67 -1.53 7.10
CA LEU A 36 -11.87 -0.35 6.27
C LEU A 36 -13.37 -0.09 6.14
N MET A 37 -13.87 0.83 6.92
CA MET A 37 -15.17 1.39 6.65
C MET A 37 -15.04 2.22 5.38
N LYS A 38 -15.94 2.05 4.41
CA LYS A 38 -16.00 2.89 3.22
C LYS A 38 -15.82 4.34 3.65
N HIS A 39 -14.87 5.03 3.03
CA HIS A 39 -14.58 6.42 3.32
C HIS A 39 -15.87 7.26 3.17
N THR A 40 -16.48 7.59 4.27
CA THR A 40 -17.67 8.46 4.31
C THR A 40 -17.34 9.89 4.70
N GLY A 41 -16.05 10.25 4.80
CA GLY A 41 -15.62 11.59 5.18
C GLY A 41 -14.10 11.76 5.23
N TRP A 42 -13.69 13.00 5.44
CA TRP A 42 -12.30 13.46 5.47
C TRP A 42 -11.56 13.18 6.78
N ASP A 43 -12.20 12.49 7.72
CA ASP A 43 -11.55 12.07 8.95
C ASP A 43 -10.55 10.97 8.63
N ARG A 44 -9.30 11.13 9.08
CA ARG A 44 -8.25 10.13 8.87
C ARG A 44 -8.69 8.82 9.50
N PRO A 45 -8.98 7.79 8.70
CA PRO A 45 -9.35 6.49 9.24
C PRO A 45 -8.17 5.88 9.99
N CYS A 46 -8.46 5.07 10.99
CA CYS A 46 -7.44 4.31 11.71
C CYS A 46 -6.68 3.38 10.77
N VAL A 47 -5.46 3.00 11.15
CA VAL A 47 -4.69 1.95 10.46
C VAL A 47 -5.54 0.69 10.37
N SER A 48 -5.65 0.13 9.18
CA SER A 48 -6.38 -1.11 8.92
C SER A 48 -5.51 -2.11 8.16
N VAL A 49 -5.85 -3.38 8.25
CA VAL A 49 -5.11 -4.48 7.63
C VAL A 49 -6.06 -5.35 6.83
N GLU A 50 -5.68 -5.66 5.62
CA GLU A 50 -6.40 -6.54 4.71
C GLU A 50 -5.41 -7.50 4.03
N VAL A 51 -5.89 -8.66 3.62
CA VAL A 51 -5.14 -9.59 2.78
C VAL A 51 -5.91 -9.79 1.48
N ILE A 52 -5.21 -9.59 0.37
CA ILE A 52 -5.76 -9.82 -0.97
C ILE A 52 -5.53 -11.28 -1.31
N THR A 53 -6.62 -12.04 -1.39
CA THR A 53 -6.60 -13.45 -1.78
C THR A 53 -6.87 -13.61 -3.28
N GLU A 54 -7.08 -14.83 -3.73
CA GLU A 54 -7.39 -15.13 -5.13
C GLU A 54 -8.54 -14.25 -5.66
N TYR A 55 -8.39 -13.80 -6.89
CA TYR A 55 -9.38 -12.95 -7.59
C TYR A 55 -9.70 -11.61 -6.89
N GLY A 56 -8.79 -11.11 -6.06
CA GLY A 56 -8.96 -9.83 -5.38
C GLY A 56 -9.97 -9.86 -4.23
N LYS A 57 -10.33 -11.04 -3.73
CA LYS A 57 -11.13 -11.18 -2.52
C LYS A 57 -10.32 -10.69 -1.31
N ILE A 58 -10.98 -9.99 -0.40
CA ILE A 58 -10.38 -9.51 0.82
C ILE A 58 -10.66 -10.49 1.96
N ALA A 59 -9.63 -10.92 2.67
CA ALA A 59 -9.74 -11.76 3.85
C ALA A 59 -9.64 -10.92 5.13
N HIS A 60 -10.42 -11.29 6.14
CA HIS A 60 -10.47 -10.64 7.45
C HIS A 60 -10.50 -11.64 8.60
N GLU A 61 -10.44 -12.93 8.32
CA GLU A 61 -10.66 -14.03 9.27
C GLU A 61 -9.58 -14.11 10.35
N PHE A 62 -8.53 -13.33 10.20
CA PHE A 62 -7.44 -13.22 11.18
C PHE A 62 -7.67 -12.15 12.26
N PHE A 63 -8.91 -11.67 12.43
CA PHE A 63 -9.28 -10.81 13.55
C PHE A 63 -10.11 -11.57 14.58
N ASP A 64 -9.89 -11.26 15.86
CA ASP A 64 -10.76 -11.75 16.93
C ASP A 64 -12.09 -10.94 16.99
N ALA A 65 -13.02 -11.39 17.84
CA ALA A 65 -14.32 -10.75 18.02
C ALA A 65 -14.25 -9.29 18.53
N HIS A 66 -13.08 -8.84 19.01
CA HIS A 66 -12.84 -7.49 19.50
C HIS A 66 -12.09 -6.62 18.48
N GLY A 67 -11.75 -7.17 17.30
CA GLY A 67 -11.02 -6.48 16.24
C GLY A 67 -9.51 -6.41 16.48
N TYR A 68 -8.96 -7.28 17.32
CA TYR A 68 -7.51 -7.43 17.43
C TYR A 68 -7.01 -8.43 16.39
N LEU A 69 -5.89 -8.11 15.74
CA LEU A 69 -5.26 -9.02 14.80
C LEU A 69 -4.66 -10.22 15.54
N ILE A 70 -4.96 -11.41 15.07
CA ILE A 70 -4.34 -12.67 15.50
C ILE A 70 -3.16 -12.92 14.58
N PHE A 71 -1.96 -12.55 15.04
CA PHE A 71 -0.75 -12.53 14.22
C PHE A 71 -0.47 -13.86 13.51
N ASP A 72 -0.59 -14.99 14.22
CA ASP A 72 -0.33 -16.31 13.67
C ASP A 72 -1.35 -16.71 12.58
N GLU A 73 -2.60 -16.26 12.70
CA GLU A 73 -3.62 -16.50 11.67
C GLU A 73 -3.35 -15.63 10.43
N TRP A 74 -3.02 -14.34 10.60
CA TRP A 74 -2.60 -13.49 9.51
C TRP A 74 -1.34 -14.05 8.82
N LYS A 75 -0.37 -14.51 9.59
CA LYS A 75 0.90 -15.02 9.05
C LYS A 75 0.73 -16.23 8.14
N LYS A 76 -0.30 -17.03 8.30
CA LYS A 76 -0.63 -18.13 7.36
C LYS A 76 -0.88 -17.61 5.95
N TYR A 77 -1.60 -16.50 5.80
CA TYR A 77 -1.83 -15.87 4.50
C TYR A 77 -0.52 -15.31 3.91
N TYR A 78 0.27 -14.66 4.74
CA TYR A 78 1.57 -14.15 4.31
C TYR A 78 2.50 -15.28 3.84
N ASP A 79 2.58 -16.39 4.57
CA ASP A 79 3.42 -17.53 4.23
C ASP A 79 2.95 -18.25 2.96
N LEU A 80 1.66 -18.17 2.64
CA LEU A 80 1.12 -18.61 1.36
C LEU A 80 1.41 -17.65 0.19
N GLY A 81 2.04 -16.51 0.45
CA GLY A 81 2.43 -15.53 -0.56
C GLY A 81 1.38 -14.46 -0.87
N PHE A 82 0.24 -14.45 -0.20
CA PHE A 82 -0.78 -13.42 -0.44
C PHE A 82 -0.30 -12.01 -0.08
N THR A 83 -0.79 -11.02 -0.81
CA THR A 83 -0.45 -9.61 -0.55
C THR A 83 -1.23 -9.08 0.64
N THR A 84 -0.50 -8.55 1.62
CA THR A 84 -1.07 -7.79 2.73
C THR A 84 -1.07 -6.32 2.41
N VAL A 85 -2.18 -5.65 2.70
CA VAL A 85 -2.35 -4.20 2.61
C VAL A 85 -2.50 -3.66 4.03
N VAL A 86 -1.63 -2.72 4.40
CA VAL A 86 -1.79 -1.93 5.62
C VAL A 86 -2.11 -0.51 5.22
N SER A 87 -3.32 -0.06 5.53
CA SER A 87 -3.82 1.24 5.09
C SER A 87 -3.65 2.31 6.16
N ASN A 88 -3.60 3.59 5.71
CA ASN A 88 -3.52 4.77 6.56
C ASN A 88 -2.29 4.82 7.46
N ILE A 89 -1.15 4.48 6.89
CA ILE A 89 0.11 4.29 7.62
C ILE A 89 0.95 5.56 7.78
N LEU A 90 0.53 6.70 7.23
CA LEU A 90 1.39 7.90 7.18
C LEU A 90 1.73 8.48 8.56
N ASP A 91 1.01 8.07 9.59
CA ASP A 91 1.30 8.44 10.98
C ASP A 91 2.18 7.42 11.73
N LEU A 92 2.54 6.28 11.13
CA LEU A 92 3.25 5.21 11.83
C LEU A 92 4.70 5.54 12.15
N THR A 93 5.42 6.21 11.23
CA THR A 93 6.82 6.59 11.45
C THR A 93 7.03 8.08 11.30
N ARG A 94 8.19 8.56 11.78
CA ARG A 94 8.59 9.97 11.64
C ARG A 94 8.76 10.36 10.17
N GLU A 95 9.34 9.47 9.37
CA GLU A 95 9.61 9.67 7.95
C GLU A 95 8.31 9.74 7.15
N LEU A 96 7.35 8.87 7.45
CA LEU A 96 6.03 8.89 6.81
C LEU A 96 5.24 10.15 7.18
N ARG A 97 5.26 10.59 8.45
CA ARG A 97 4.64 11.86 8.86
C ARG A 97 5.29 13.06 8.18
N TYR A 98 6.61 13.03 8.00
CA TYR A 98 7.31 14.09 7.26
C TYR A 98 6.87 14.11 5.80
N LEU A 99 6.79 12.94 5.15
CA LEU A 99 6.33 12.82 3.77
C LEU A 99 4.91 13.36 3.60
N ASP A 100 3.97 12.97 4.47
CA ASP A 100 2.59 13.46 4.46
C ASP A 100 2.53 14.99 4.57
N LYS A 101 3.31 15.56 5.49
CA LYS A 101 3.39 17.02 5.69
C LYS A 101 3.90 17.74 4.44
N GLU A 102 4.94 17.21 3.79
CA GLU A 102 5.48 17.82 2.57
C GLU A 102 4.52 17.70 1.39
N LEU A 103 3.87 16.54 1.23
CA LEU A 103 2.84 16.36 0.20
C LEU A 103 1.61 17.24 0.44
N THR A 104 1.14 17.34 1.69
CA THR A 104 0.03 18.23 2.05
C THR A 104 0.33 19.70 1.70
N LYS A 105 1.59 20.17 1.88
CA LYS A 105 1.99 21.53 1.45
C LYS A 105 1.94 21.73 -0.05
N ILE A 106 2.26 20.69 -0.83
CA ILE A 106 2.25 20.75 -2.30
C ILE A 106 0.83 20.70 -2.85
N ILE A 107 -0.01 19.82 -2.28
CA ILE A 107 -1.34 19.47 -2.78
C ILE A 107 -2.43 20.37 -2.17
N GLY A 108 -2.21 20.86 -0.95
CA GLY A 108 -3.22 21.61 -0.18
C GLY A 108 -4.31 20.76 0.46
N LYS A 109 -4.18 19.44 0.40
CA LYS A 109 -5.14 18.46 0.93
C LYS A 109 -4.41 17.31 1.62
N PRO A 110 -5.06 16.59 2.58
CA PRO A 110 -4.48 15.39 3.18
C PRO A 110 -4.16 14.31 2.14
N THR A 111 -3.08 13.57 2.38
CA THR A 111 -2.68 12.41 1.60
C THR A 111 -3.00 11.14 2.37
N TYR A 112 -3.32 10.06 1.67
CA TYR A 112 -3.51 8.74 2.26
C TYR A 112 -2.42 7.81 1.77
N GLY A 113 -1.87 7.01 2.67
CA GLY A 113 -0.80 6.08 2.36
C GLY A 113 -1.10 4.67 2.79
N ASN A 114 -0.82 3.73 1.90
CA ASN A 114 -0.96 2.30 2.13
C ASN A 114 0.36 1.60 1.85
N VAL A 115 0.70 0.58 2.62
CA VAL A 115 1.78 -0.34 2.30
C VAL A 115 1.21 -1.63 1.75
N TYR A 116 1.78 -2.08 0.65
CA TYR A 116 1.52 -3.39 0.06
C TYR A 116 2.78 -4.23 0.22
N PHE A 117 2.67 -5.36 0.89
CA PHE A 117 3.81 -6.26 1.05
C PHE A 117 3.39 -7.73 0.94
N SER A 118 4.28 -8.55 0.43
CA SER A 118 4.09 -9.99 0.30
C SER A 118 5.43 -10.70 0.31
N LYS A 119 5.40 -11.99 0.63
CA LYS A 119 6.55 -12.87 0.54
C LYS A 119 6.97 -13.13 -0.92
N GLY A 120 6.11 -12.79 -1.87
CA GLY A 120 6.31 -13.14 -3.27
C GLY A 120 6.00 -14.60 -3.57
N SER A 121 6.20 -14.98 -4.83
CA SER A 121 6.14 -16.32 -5.38
C SER A 121 4.76 -16.99 -5.53
N ASN A 122 4.71 -17.92 -6.45
CA ASN A 122 3.67 -18.93 -6.67
C ASN A 122 2.28 -18.44 -7.12
N GLY A 123 2.19 -17.23 -7.69
CA GLY A 123 0.92 -16.74 -8.26
C GLY A 123 -0.09 -16.22 -7.25
N ASN A 124 0.21 -16.29 -5.94
CA ASN A 124 -0.67 -15.79 -4.89
C ASN A 124 -0.43 -14.32 -4.54
N ALA A 125 0.74 -13.77 -4.90
CA ALA A 125 1.10 -12.38 -4.60
C ALA A 125 0.47 -11.38 -5.58
N VAL A 126 -0.77 -11.61 -5.97
CA VAL A 126 -1.53 -10.72 -6.84
C VAL A 126 -2.05 -9.51 -6.07
N SER A 127 -2.37 -8.48 -6.81
CA SER A 127 -3.05 -7.28 -6.32
C SER A 127 -4.57 -7.40 -6.58
N PHE A 128 -5.28 -6.29 -6.38
CA PHE A 128 -6.66 -6.18 -6.84
C PHE A 128 -6.76 -6.45 -8.35
N PRO A 129 -7.91 -6.94 -8.82
CA PRO A 129 -8.18 -7.03 -10.26
C PRO A 129 -7.90 -5.69 -10.95
N HIS A 130 -7.70 -5.72 -12.25
CA HIS A 130 -7.48 -4.51 -13.05
C HIS A 130 -8.59 -3.49 -12.80
N HIS A 131 -8.25 -2.33 -12.24
CA HIS A 131 -9.18 -1.31 -11.74
C HIS A 131 -8.61 0.09 -11.94
N ASP A 132 -9.42 1.10 -11.73
CA ASP A 132 -9.04 2.51 -11.72
C ASP A 132 -9.54 3.21 -10.43
N HIS A 133 -9.13 4.45 -10.26
CA HIS A 133 -9.54 5.33 -9.16
C HIS A 133 -9.92 6.72 -9.65
N GLU A 134 -10.76 7.43 -8.90
CA GLU A 134 -11.08 8.85 -9.12
C GLU A 134 -9.96 9.80 -8.63
N TYR A 135 -8.87 9.28 -8.09
CA TYR A 135 -7.73 10.02 -7.58
C TYR A 135 -6.42 9.52 -8.21
N ASP A 136 -5.40 10.36 -8.14
CA ASP A 136 -4.07 10.00 -8.62
C ASP A 136 -3.36 9.11 -7.60
N VAL A 137 -2.49 8.23 -8.09
CA VAL A 137 -1.72 7.30 -7.26
C VAL A 137 -0.24 7.47 -7.52
N VAL A 138 0.56 7.52 -6.45
CA VAL A 138 2.02 7.43 -6.56
C VAL A 138 2.49 6.21 -5.80
N VAL A 139 3.26 5.37 -6.48
CA VAL A 139 3.84 4.17 -5.89
C VAL A 139 5.35 4.33 -5.75
N LYS A 140 5.83 4.18 -4.51
CA LYS A 140 7.25 4.11 -4.18
C LYS A 140 7.62 2.67 -3.85
N PRO A 141 8.39 1.97 -4.70
CA PRO A 141 9.00 0.71 -4.33
C PRO A 141 9.95 0.93 -3.15
N ILE A 142 9.88 0.06 -2.15
CA ILE A 142 10.83 0.02 -1.04
C ILE A 142 11.84 -1.09 -1.29
N TYR A 143 11.35 -2.29 -1.61
CA TYR A 143 12.17 -3.39 -2.11
C TYR A 143 11.34 -4.40 -2.93
N GLY A 144 12.03 -5.27 -3.67
CA GLY A 144 11.47 -6.35 -4.48
C GLY A 144 11.07 -5.94 -5.88
N LYS A 145 11.00 -6.93 -6.76
CA LYS A 145 10.56 -6.78 -8.14
C LYS A 145 9.10 -7.13 -8.29
N TYR A 146 8.41 -6.45 -9.17
CA TYR A 146 7.03 -6.76 -9.52
C TYR A 146 6.65 -6.11 -10.84
N THR A 147 5.68 -6.70 -11.52
CA THR A 147 5.21 -6.21 -12.81
C THR A 147 3.85 -5.55 -12.66
N TRP A 148 3.74 -4.32 -13.12
CA TRP A 148 2.49 -3.60 -13.31
C TRP A 148 1.91 -3.91 -14.68
N LYS A 149 0.59 -4.02 -14.73
CA LYS A 149 -0.18 -3.77 -15.93
C LYS A 149 -0.85 -2.41 -15.77
N ILE A 150 -0.46 -1.42 -16.60
CA ILE A 150 -1.05 -0.08 -16.63
C ILE A 150 -1.68 0.10 -18.01
N ASN A 151 -2.99 0.22 -18.07
CA ASN A 151 -3.77 0.02 -19.28
C ASN A 151 -3.41 -1.35 -19.91
N ASP A 152 -2.84 -1.36 -21.11
CA ASP A 152 -2.40 -2.58 -21.81
C ASP A 152 -0.88 -2.80 -21.78
N GLU A 153 -0.13 -1.94 -21.09
CA GLU A 153 1.33 -2.03 -21.02
C GLU A 153 1.78 -2.78 -19.76
N LEU A 154 2.77 -3.65 -19.93
CA LEU A 154 3.46 -4.33 -18.83
C LEU A 154 4.73 -3.56 -18.48
N ILE A 155 4.86 -3.19 -17.21
CA ILE A 155 5.98 -2.40 -16.69
C ILE A 155 6.62 -3.15 -15.53
N GLU A 156 7.81 -3.69 -15.75
CA GLU A 156 8.62 -4.21 -14.65
C GLU A 156 9.12 -3.05 -13.78
N ASN A 157 8.98 -3.21 -12.48
CA ASN A 157 9.38 -2.20 -11.52
C ASN A 157 10.14 -2.80 -10.34
N GLU A 158 11.29 -2.22 -10.04
CA GLU A 158 12.09 -2.55 -8.87
C GLU A 158 12.38 -1.30 -8.00
N HIS A 159 12.65 -0.16 -8.64
CA HIS A 159 13.12 1.03 -7.92
C HIS A 159 12.47 2.34 -8.39
N LYS A 160 11.73 2.31 -9.49
CA LYS A 160 11.17 3.53 -10.07
C LYS A 160 9.88 3.92 -9.39
N ILE A 161 9.76 5.20 -9.05
CA ILE A 161 8.47 5.76 -8.66
C ILE A 161 7.55 5.75 -9.88
N ILE A 162 6.36 5.20 -9.69
CA ILE A 162 5.30 5.19 -10.69
C ILE A 162 4.25 6.21 -10.29
N TYR A 163 3.89 7.09 -11.22
CA TYR A 163 2.73 7.96 -11.11
C TYR A 163 1.61 7.43 -12.00
N ILE A 164 0.47 7.16 -11.42
CA ILE A 164 -0.73 6.65 -12.10
C ILE A 164 -1.81 7.73 -11.99
N PRO A 165 -2.17 8.39 -13.10
CA PRO A 165 -3.26 9.36 -13.09
C PRO A 165 -4.60 8.73 -12.70
N SER A 166 -5.53 9.54 -12.18
CA SER A 166 -6.92 9.12 -11.97
C SER A 166 -7.51 8.52 -13.26
N LYS A 167 -8.43 7.59 -13.12
CA LYS A 167 -9.12 6.88 -14.23
C LYS A 167 -8.17 6.09 -15.15
N THR A 168 -6.97 5.76 -14.68
CA THR A 168 -6.03 4.90 -15.40
C THR A 168 -6.15 3.49 -14.84
N TYR A 169 -6.53 2.54 -15.69
CA TYR A 169 -6.64 1.13 -15.30
C TYR A 169 -5.27 0.53 -14.97
N HIS A 170 -5.19 -0.12 -13.84
CA HIS A 170 -3.92 -0.71 -13.38
C HIS A 170 -4.13 -1.91 -12.45
N SER A 171 -3.11 -2.75 -12.38
CA SER A 171 -2.99 -3.86 -11.42
C SER A 171 -1.54 -4.31 -11.31
N VAL A 172 -1.17 -4.98 -10.23
CA VAL A 172 0.07 -5.76 -10.16
C VAL A 172 -0.25 -7.18 -10.61
N VAL A 173 0.47 -7.68 -11.60
CA VAL A 173 0.18 -8.96 -12.26
C VAL A 173 1.21 -10.04 -11.98
N ASP A 174 2.39 -9.66 -11.51
CA ASP A 174 3.45 -10.60 -11.15
C ASP A 174 4.31 -10.08 -10.01
N VAL A 175 4.62 -10.93 -9.04
CA VAL A 175 5.46 -10.64 -7.88
C VAL A 175 6.34 -11.86 -7.59
N PRO A 176 7.47 -12.01 -8.30
CA PRO A 176 8.34 -13.18 -8.17
C PRO A 176 9.06 -13.25 -6.82
N ASP A 177 9.41 -12.11 -6.24
CA ASP A 177 10.23 -11.97 -5.05
C ASP A 177 9.47 -11.30 -3.90
N PRO A 178 9.95 -11.41 -2.65
CA PRO A 178 9.42 -10.60 -1.55
C PRO A 178 9.43 -9.12 -1.91
N LYS A 179 8.31 -8.46 -1.72
CA LYS A 179 8.17 -7.03 -2.04
C LYS A 179 7.54 -6.23 -0.93
N LEU A 180 7.89 -4.96 -0.91
CA LEU A 180 7.21 -3.93 -0.14
C LEU A 180 7.15 -2.64 -0.97
N SER A 181 5.98 -2.05 -1.06
CA SER A 181 5.78 -0.76 -1.73
C SER A 181 4.87 0.15 -0.91
N LEU A 182 5.18 1.43 -0.90
CA LEU A 182 4.32 2.49 -0.39
C LEU A 182 3.49 3.05 -1.54
N THR A 183 2.17 3.05 -1.38
CA THR A 183 1.22 3.64 -2.31
C THR A 183 0.58 4.85 -1.66
N LEU A 184 0.60 5.99 -2.35
CA LEU A 184 0.04 7.27 -1.90
C LEU A 184 -1.15 7.62 -2.78
N ASN A 185 -2.29 7.88 -2.16
CA ASN A 185 -3.53 8.29 -2.82
C ASN A 185 -3.65 9.82 -2.72
N LEU A 186 -3.73 10.49 -3.86
CA LEU A 186 -3.63 11.94 -3.98
C LEU A 186 -4.92 12.52 -4.57
N MET A 187 -5.57 13.37 -3.80
CA MET A 187 -6.77 14.11 -4.23
C MET A 187 -6.34 15.44 -4.87
N LEU A 188 -5.85 15.40 -6.11
CA LEU A 188 -5.42 16.60 -6.85
C LEU A 188 -6.59 17.43 -7.37
#